data_6ce11b02718451f2f8375ad5c225f692
#
_entry.id   6ce11b02718451f2f8375ad5c225f692
#
_cell.length_a   1.000
_cell.length_b   1.000
_cell.length_c   1.000
_cell.angle_alpha   90.00
_cell.angle_beta   90.00
_cell.angle_gamma   90.00
#
_symmetry.space_group_name_H-M   'P 1'
#
loop_
_entity.id
_entity.type
_entity.pdbx_description
1 polymer ?
#
loop_
_entity_poly.entity_id
_entity_poly.type
_entity_poly.pdbx_seq_one_letter_code
_entity_poly.pdbx_strand_id
1 'polypeptide(L)'
;MNLDQFTAENAPTESAEPFQRENSYTLDVNVDGTVMAKAGSMIAYTGDVSFTGKASAEGGITGLLKEAATGEGTPIMAVEGSGHVYFADDGKKVQVVELDAGESITVNGEDVLAFESSLSYEINTIDSLAGALAGGFSNVYLEGPGHAALTTHGDPIVVEPPVATDPGATVAWGGTSPEVEVNRSLSDMVGQESGERYQMHFAGSSGFVVVQPREEHA
;
A
#
# COMPACT_ATOMS: atom_id res chain seq x y z
N MET A 1 -27.28 2.19 -24.34
CA MET A 1 -25.88 1.84 -24.71
C MET A 1 -25.92 0.51 -25.45
N ASN A 2 -25.37 0.45 -26.66
CA ASN A 2 -25.18 -0.82 -27.37
C ASN A 2 -23.77 -1.40 -27.06
N LEU A 3 -23.47 -2.60 -27.56
CA LEU A 3 -22.20 -3.28 -27.25
C LEU A 3 -20.97 -2.49 -27.78
N ASP A 4 -21.07 -1.92 -28.98
CA ASP A 4 -19.96 -1.16 -29.56
C ASP A 4 -19.67 0.11 -28.78
N GLN A 5 -20.69 0.81 -28.29
CA GLN A 5 -20.53 1.97 -27.41
C GLN A 5 -19.93 1.55 -26.06
N PHE A 6 -20.41 0.44 -25.48
CA PHE A 6 -19.87 -0.07 -24.21
C PHE A 6 -18.38 -0.40 -24.32
N THR A 7 -17.97 -1.11 -25.37
CA THR A 7 -16.56 -1.49 -25.58
C THR A 7 -15.68 -0.28 -25.87
N ALA A 8 -16.16 0.70 -26.63
CA ALA A 8 -15.38 1.91 -26.92
C ALA A 8 -15.22 2.83 -25.69
N GLU A 9 -16.28 2.97 -24.88
CA GLU A 9 -16.25 3.82 -23.69
C GLU A 9 -15.43 3.22 -22.54
N ASN A 10 -15.18 1.89 -22.56
CA ASN A 10 -14.42 1.17 -21.53
C ASN A 10 -13.11 0.56 -22.09
N ALA A 11 -12.68 1.00 -23.28
CA ALA A 11 -11.38 0.61 -23.82
C ALA A 11 -10.26 1.24 -22.97
N PRO A 12 -9.14 0.51 -22.74
CA PRO A 12 -8.00 1.06 -22.03
C PRO A 12 -7.47 2.32 -22.70
N THR A 13 -7.00 3.27 -21.87
CA THR A 13 -6.39 4.51 -22.34
C THR A 13 -4.96 4.22 -22.79
N GLU A 14 -4.62 4.54 -24.04
CA GLU A 14 -3.25 4.44 -24.52
C GLU A 14 -2.38 5.50 -23.84
N SER A 15 -1.34 5.06 -23.12
CA SER A 15 -0.35 5.91 -22.48
C SER A 15 1.04 5.31 -22.58
N ALA A 16 2.04 6.17 -22.61
CA ALA A 16 3.46 5.79 -22.52
C ALA A 16 4.00 5.88 -21.08
N GLU A 17 3.20 6.34 -20.14
CA GLU A 17 3.59 6.43 -18.74
C GLU A 17 3.76 5.03 -18.13
N PRO A 18 4.81 4.80 -17.32
CA PRO A 18 5.03 3.48 -16.71
C PRO A 18 3.92 3.08 -15.75
N PHE A 19 3.36 4.05 -15.02
CA PHE A 19 2.26 3.88 -14.06
C PHE A 19 1.14 4.84 -14.39
N GLN A 20 -0.01 4.31 -14.77
CA GLN A 20 -1.17 5.11 -15.12
C GLN A 20 -2.39 4.68 -14.32
N ARG A 21 -3.09 5.63 -13.73
CA ARG A 21 -4.40 5.39 -13.19
C ARG A 21 -5.42 5.31 -14.33
N GLU A 22 -5.77 4.10 -14.75
CA GLU A 22 -6.73 3.83 -15.83
C GLU A 22 -8.14 4.37 -15.47
N ASN A 23 -8.53 4.16 -14.24
CA ASN A 23 -9.72 4.75 -13.62
C ASN A 23 -9.49 4.86 -12.11
N SER A 24 -10.52 5.25 -11.35
CA SER A 24 -10.38 5.43 -9.90
C SER A 24 -9.96 4.17 -9.15
N TYR A 25 -10.13 2.97 -9.72
CA TYR A 25 -9.97 1.69 -9.04
C TYR A 25 -8.97 0.76 -9.72
N THR A 26 -8.41 1.17 -10.84
CA THR A 26 -7.53 0.34 -11.67
C THR A 26 -6.24 1.09 -12.00
N LEU A 27 -5.12 0.46 -11.69
CA LEU A 27 -3.80 0.86 -12.14
C LEU A 27 -3.47 0.10 -13.42
N ASP A 28 -3.04 0.78 -14.46
CA ASP A 28 -2.36 0.21 -15.62
C ASP A 28 -0.85 0.43 -15.47
N VAL A 29 -0.09 -0.65 -15.55
CA VAL A 29 1.37 -0.62 -15.52
C VAL A 29 1.90 -1.10 -16.87
N ASN A 30 2.64 -0.22 -17.55
CA ASN A 30 3.39 -0.57 -18.75
C ASN A 30 4.71 -1.22 -18.33
N VAL A 31 4.74 -2.56 -18.30
CA VAL A 31 5.89 -3.34 -17.88
C VAL A 31 6.90 -3.41 -19.03
N ASP A 32 8.14 -2.95 -18.76
CA ASP A 32 9.31 -3.17 -19.60
C ASP A 32 10.50 -3.51 -18.67
N GLY A 33 10.62 -4.79 -18.35
CA GLY A 33 11.56 -5.31 -17.35
C GLY A 33 10.85 -5.82 -16.09
N THR A 34 11.10 -5.23 -14.92
CA THR A 34 10.59 -5.72 -13.64
C THR A 34 9.82 -4.62 -12.88
N VAL A 35 8.65 -4.98 -12.37
CA VAL A 35 7.83 -4.18 -11.45
C VAL A 35 7.49 -5.04 -10.23
N MET A 36 7.41 -4.43 -9.07
CA MET A 36 6.98 -5.06 -7.83
C MET A 36 5.50 -4.76 -7.57
N ALA A 37 4.72 -5.75 -7.16
CA ALA A 37 3.29 -5.57 -6.92
C ALA A 37 2.79 -6.42 -5.74
N LYS A 38 1.69 -6.02 -5.12
CA LYS A 38 0.97 -6.80 -4.11
C LYS A 38 0.49 -8.11 -4.74
N ALA A 39 0.83 -9.24 -4.12
CA ALA A 39 0.40 -10.54 -4.61
C ALA A 39 -1.14 -10.67 -4.56
N GLY A 40 -1.72 -11.14 -5.67
CA GLY A 40 -3.17 -11.27 -5.80
C GLY A 40 -3.90 -10.03 -6.31
N SER A 41 -3.22 -8.89 -6.53
CA SER A 41 -3.86 -7.66 -7.03
C SER A 41 -4.00 -7.61 -8.57
N MET A 42 -3.34 -8.51 -9.32
CA MET A 42 -3.45 -8.56 -10.79
C MET A 42 -4.85 -9.00 -11.21
N ILE A 43 -5.49 -8.19 -12.07
CA ILE A 43 -6.84 -8.46 -12.61
C ILE A 43 -6.83 -8.82 -14.10
N ALA A 44 -5.86 -8.30 -14.86
CA ALA A 44 -5.68 -8.63 -16.28
C ALA A 44 -4.26 -8.30 -16.72
N TYR A 45 -3.80 -8.88 -17.83
CA TYR A 45 -2.57 -8.48 -18.49
C TYR A 45 -2.60 -8.79 -19.99
N THR A 46 -1.72 -8.11 -20.74
CA THR A 46 -1.43 -8.36 -22.15
C THR A 46 0.06 -8.43 -22.35
N GLY A 47 0.51 -9.06 -23.45
CA GLY A 47 1.94 -9.20 -23.76
C GLY A 47 2.56 -10.46 -23.15
N ASP A 48 3.88 -10.44 -23.05
CA ASP A 48 4.68 -11.56 -22.51
C ASP A 48 5.13 -11.20 -21.08
N VAL A 49 4.31 -11.54 -20.11
CA VAL A 49 4.48 -11.18 -18.71
C VAL A 49 4.44 -12.41 -17.82
N SER A 50 5.36 -12.49 -16.87
CA SER A 50 5.45 -13.55 -15.87
C SER A 50 5.36 -13.00 -14.44
N PHE A 51 4.85 -13.81 -13.52
CA PHE A 51 4.63 -13.44 -12.13
C PHE A 51 5.43 -14.39 -11.24
N THR A 52 6.30 -13.83 -10.42
CA THR A 52 7.14 -14.61 -9.50
C THR A 52 6.97 -14.05 -8.10
N GLY A 53 6.45 -14.87 -7.18
CA GLY A 53 6.43 -14.50 -5.78
C GLY A 53 7.86 -14.38 -5.26
N LYS A 54 8.27 -13.20 -4.76
CA LYS A 54 9.51 -13.09 -4.00
C LYS A 54 9.25 -13.56 -2.59
N ALA A 55 9.86 -14.70 -2.26
CA ALA A 55 10.12 -15.01 -0.86
C ALA A 55 10.99 -13.89 -0.28
N SER A 56 10.75 -13.52 0.99
CA SER A 56 11.73 -12.74 1.75
C SER A 56 13.13 -13.31 1.52
N ALA A 57 14.15 -12.45 1.42
CA ALA A 57 15.50 -12.76 0.94
C ALA A 57 16.22 -13.93 1.65
N GLU A 58 15.64 -14.50 2.71
CA GLU A 58 16.22 -15.58 3.51
C GLU A 58 15.43 -16.92 3.46
N GLY A 59 14.23 -17.00 2.87
CA GLY A 59 13.35 -18.18 3.04
C GLY A 59 13.03 -19.03 1.80
N GLY A 60 13.34 -18.62 0.58
CA GLY A 60 12.95 -19.35 -0.63
C GLY A 60 11.42 -19.47 -0.79
N ILE A 61 10.95 -20.31 -1.73
CA ILE A 61 9.52 -20.56 -2.02
C ILE A 61 8.71 -20.98 -0.76
N THR A 62 9.39 -21.60 0.21
CA THR A 62 8.77 -22.01 1.49
C THR A 62 8.48 -20.85 2.44
N GLY A 63 9.20 -19.71 2.32
CA GLY A 63 8.94 -18.49 3.09
C GLY A 63 7.63 -17.82 2.68
N LEU A 64 7.38 -17.70 1.38
CA LEU A 64 6.13 -17.14 0.83
C LEU A 64 4.87 -17.85 1.29
N LEU A 65 4.91 -19.19 1.27
CA LEU A 65 3.78 -20.00 1.74
C LEU A 65 3.56 -19.85 3.25
N LYS A 66 4.61 -19.57 4.01
CA LYS A 66 4.54 -19.37 5.45
C LYS A 66 4.02 -17.97 5.80
N GLU A 67 4.48 -16.93 5.13
CA GLU A 67 4.01 -15.55 5.33
C GLU A 67 2.55 -15.37 4.88
N ALA A 68 2.18 -15.94 3.73
CA ALA A 68 0.79 -15.97 3.28
C ALA A 68 -0.14 -16.79 4.20
N ALA A 69 0.42 -17.80 4.91
CA ALA A 69 -0.33 -18.63 5.83
C ALA A 69 -0.42 -18.07 7.26
N THR A 70 0.52 -17.21 7.65
CA THR A 70 0.58 -16.61 9.01
C THR A 70 -0.03 -15.21 9.05
N GLY A 71 -0.31 -14.57 7.91
CA GLY A 71 -0.82 -13.20 7.84
C GLY A 71 0.23 -12.15 8.28
N GLU A 72 1.49 -12.56 8.43
CA GLU A 72 2.59 -11.68 8.81
C GLU A 72 3.32 -11.18 7.56
N GLY A 73 3.20 -9.90 7.26
CA GLY A 73 3.90 -9.21 6.18
C GLY A 73 3.05 -8.99 4.92
N THR A 74 3.45 -8.01 4.12
CA THR A 74 2.83 -7.72 2.82
C THR A 74 3.42 -8.65 1.76
N PRO A 75 2.64 -9.55 1.15
CA PRO A 75 3.14 -10.43 0.12
C PRO A 75 3.40 -9.63 -1.17
N ILE A 76 4.65 -9.41 -1.52
CA ILE A 76 5.08 -8.73 -2.75
C ILE A 76 5.53 -9.77 -3.78
N MET A 77 5.05 -9.64 -5.00
CA MET A 77 5.47 -10.43 -6.17
C MET A 77 6.28 -9.58 -7.15
N ALA A 78 7.19 -10.21 -7.89
CA ALA A 78 7.81 -9.61 -9.06
C ALA A 78 6.95 -9.89 -10.29
N VAL A 79 6.78 -8.88 -11.13
CA VAL A 79 6.11 -8.92 -12.42
C VAL A 79 7.17 -8.59 -13.46
N GLU A 80 7.47 -9.54 -14.36
CA GLU A 80 8.62 -9.44 -15.26
C GLU A 80 8.17 -9.68 -16.71
N GLY A 81 8.75 -8.92 -17.65
CA GLY A 81 8.48 -9.07 -19.07
C GLY A 81 8.20 -7.77 -19.80
N SER A 82 7.32 -7.83 -20.80
CA SER A 82 6.91 -6.68 -21.61
C SER A 82 5.41 -6.76 -21.93
N GLY A 83 4.67 -5.71 -21.57
CA GLY A 83 3.24 -5.65 -21.79
C GLY A 83 2.54 -4.74 -20.77
N HIS A 84 1.21 -4.76 -20.78
CA HIS A 84 0.39 -4.03 -19.83
C HIS A 84 -0.16 -4.98 -18.77
N VAL A 85 -0.09 -4.56 -17.50
CA VAL A 85 -0.68 -5.29 -16.39
C VAL A 85 -1.60 -4.38 -15.60
N TYR A 86 -2.83 -4.83 -15.44
CA TYR A 86 -3.86 -4.11 -14.71
C TYR A 86 -3.96 -4.65 -13.29
N PHE A 87 -3.86 -3.75 -12.31
CA PHE A 87 -3.97 -4.07 -10.90
C PHE A 87 -5.16 -3.38 -10.26
N ALA A 88 -5.80 -4.06 -9.32
CA ALA A 88 -6.85 -3.52 -8.46
C ALA A 88 -6.81 -4.24 -7.11
N ASP A 89 -7.32 -3.60 -6.07
CA ASP A 89 -7.34 -4.17 -4.73
C ASP A 89 -8.67 -3.83 -4.03
N ASP A 90 -9.51 -4.84 -3.87
CA ASP A 90 -10.77 -4.85 -3.10
C ASP A 90 -11.66 -3.59 -3.25
N GLY A 91 -11.72 -3.01 -4.46
CA GLY A 91 -12.51 -1.81 -4.72
C GLY A 91 -11.97 -0.52 -4.08
N LYS A 92 -10.72 -0.53 -3.61
CA LYS A 92 -10.01 0.66 -3.16
C LYS A 92 -9.66 1.57 -4.33
N LYS A 93 -9.58 2.88 -4.09
CA LYS A 93 -9.12 3.86 -5.08
C LYS A 93 -7.61 3.83 -5.22
N VAL A 94 -7.14 3.92 -6.45
CA VAL A 94 -5.70 3.97 -6.77
C VAL A 94 -5.18 5.40 -6.65
N GLN A 95 -4.04 5.55 -5.97
CA GLN A 95 -3.22 6.76 -5.92
C GLN A 95 -1.85 6.44 -6.52
N VAL A 96 -1.38 7.23 -7.47
CA VAL A 96 -0.04 7.11 -8.05
C VAL A 96 0.80 8.27 -7.56
N VAL A 97 1.99 7.98 -7.06
CA VAL A 97 2.97 8.95 -6.61
C VAL A 97 4.29 8.73 -7.34
N GLU A 98 4.97 9.80 -7.70
CA GLU A 98 6.34 9.81 -8.19
C GLU A 98 7.24 10.29 -7.05
N LEU A 99 8.30 9.57 -6.79
CA LEU A 99 9.33 9.92 -5.81
C LEU A 99 10.59 10.37 -6.54
N ASP A 100 11.05 11.57 -6.26
CA ASP A 100 12.35 12.06 -6.72
C ASP A 100 13.51 11.38 -5.97
N ALA A 101 14.73 11.53 -6.47
CA ALA A 101 15.92 11.01 -5.82
C ALA A 101 16.09 11.57 -4.41
N GLY A 102 16.09 10.69 -3.40
CA GLY A 102 16.18 11.05 -1.98
C GLY A 102 14.82 11.36 -1.32
N GLU A 103 13.74 11.31 -2.05
CA GLU A 103 12.41 11.29 -1.46
C GLU A 103 12.02 9.89 -1.01
N SER A 104 11.24 9.81 0.05
CA SER A 104 10.79 8.54 0.60
C SER A 104 9.39 8.62 1.16
N ILE A 105 8.69 7.48 1.10
CA ILE A 105 7.37 7.28 1.69
C ILE A 105 7.34 5.91 2.37
N THR A 106 6.69 5.83 3.51
CA THR A 106 6.33 4.55 4.14
C THR A 106 4.85 4.34 3.93
N VAL A 107 4.47 3.19 3.39
CA VAL A 107 3.08 2.83 3.08
C VAL A 107 2.69 1.65 3.96
N ASN A 108 1.47 1.69 4.51
CA ASN A 108 0.88 0.54 5.19
C ASN A 108 0.85 -0.65 4.20
N GLY A 109 1.25 -1.82 4.66
CA GLY A 109 1.37 -3.00 3.80
C GLY A 109 0.09 -3.42 3.11
N GLU A 110 -1.06 -3.16 3.71
CA GLU A 110 -2.37 -3.41 3.10
C GLU A 110 -2.70 -2.43 1.97
N ASP A 111 -2.04 -1.28 1.93
CA ASP A 111 -2.32 -0.21 0.98
C ASP A 111 -1.29 -0.11 -0.15
N VAL A 112 -0.18 -0.85 -0.10
CA VAL A 112 0.75 -0.94 -1.23
C VAL A 112 0.09 -1.72 -2.38
N LEU A 113 0.12 -1.18 -3.60
CA LEU A 113 -0.40 -1.85 -4.80
C LEU A 113 0.71 -2.32 -5.74
N ALA A 114 1.56 -1.41 -6.18
CA ALA A 114 2.71 -1.70 -7.05
C ALA A 114 3.76 -0.60 -6.97
N PHE A 115 5.00 -0.90 -7.34
CA PHE A 115 6.08 0.07 -7.43
C PHE A 115 7.17 -0.37 -8.40
N GLU A 116 7.88 0.60 -8.99
CA GLU A 116 8.99 0.34 -9.90
C GLU A 116 10.16 -0.32 -9.17
N SER A 117 10.84 -1.23 -9.84
CA SER A 117 12.05 -1.89 -9.31
C SER A 117 13.25 -0.95 -9.17
N SER A 118 13.16 0.28 -9.68
CA SER A 118 14.13 1.36 -9.47
C SER A 118 14.10 1.91 -8.04
N LEU A 119 12.97 1.81 -7.35
CA LEU A 119 12.84 2.20 -5.95
C LEU A 119 13.58 1.23 -5.03
N SER A 120 14.34 1.76 -4.08
CA SER A 120 14.78 0.97 -2.93
C SER A 120 13.59 0.69 -2.03
N TYR A 121 13.47 -0.53 -1.51
CA TYR A 121 12.36 -0.85 -0.60
C TYR A 121 12.79 -1.75 0.56
N GLU A 122 12.11 -1.56 1.68
CA GLU A 122 12.23 -2.42 2.87
C GLU A 122 10.81 -2.72 3.41
N ILE A 123 10.58 -3.97 3.80
CA ILE A 123 9.35 -4.38 4.46
C ILE A 123 9.66 -4.49 5.96
N ASN A 124 8.99 -3.67 6.75
CA ASN A 124 9.17 -3.59 8.18
C ASN A 124 7.88 -3.95 8.91
N THR A 125 8.00 -4.74 9.97
CA THR A 125 6.92 -4.94 10.94
C THR A 125 7.12 -3.98 12.10
N ILE A 126 6.04 -3.37 12.59
CA ILE A 126 6.12 -2.56 13.82
C ILE A 126 6.19 -3.54 15.00
N ASP A 127 7.40 -3.86 15.44
CA ASP A 127 7.71 -4.78 16.56
C ASP A 127 7.41 -4.18 17.95
N SER A 128 6.47 -3.26 18.07
CA SER A 128 6.02 -2.82 19.38
C SER A 128 5.00 -3.82 19.94
N LEU A 129 4.97 -3.97 21.28
CA LEU A 129 3.94 -4.77 21.95
C LEU A 129 2.53 -4.29 21.58
N ALA A 130 2.36 -3.00 21.34
CA ALA A 130 1.14 -2.39 20.86
C ALA A 130 0.84 -2.77 19.39
N GLY A 131 1.85 -2.79 18.51
CA GLY A 131 1.72 -3.24 17.12
C GLY A 131 1.38 -4.73 17.01
N ALA A 132 1.99 -5.59 17.82
CA ALA A 132 1.66 -7.01 17.86
C ALA A 132 0.24 -7.29 18.37
N LEU A 133 -0.26 -6.48 19.32
CA LEU A 133 -1.63 -6.57 19.85
C LEU A 133 -2.68 -5.97 18.90
N ALA A 134 -2.25 -5.07 18.01
CA ALA A 134 -3.09 -4.45 16.98
C ALA A 134 -3.15 -5.27 15.66
N GLY A 135 -2.67 -6.52 15.65
CA GLY A 135 -2.73 -7.40 14.48
C GLY A 135 -1.47 -7.41 13.60
N GLY A 136 -0.36 -6.76 14.04
CA GLY A 136 0.91 -6.78 13.32
C GLY A 136 0.85 -5.94 12.04
N PHE A 137 1.11 -4.62 12.15
CA PHE A 137 1.19 -3.77 10.95
C PHE A 137 2.52 -4.01 10.24
N SER A 138 2.46 -4.50 9.01
CA SER A 138 3.58 -4.44 8.09
C SER A 138 3.57 -3.10 7.35
N ASN A 139 4.74 -2.53 7.13
CA ASN A 139 4.91 -1.31 6.36
C ASN A 139 5.96 -1.52 5.29
N VAL A 140 5.75 -0.90 4.14
CA VAL A 140 6.71 -0.88 3.04
C VAL A 140 7.31 0.51 2.95
N TYR A 141 8.60 0.62 3.28
CA TYR A 141 9.38 1.82 3.03
C TYR A 141 9.84 1.82 1.58
N LEU A 142 9.64 2.94 0.90
CA LEU A 142 10.03 3.16 -0.49
C LEU A 142 10.88 4.42 -0.59
N GLU A 143 12.00 4.36 -1.34
CA GLU A 143 12.87 5.51 -1.60
C GLU A 143 13.16 5.61 -3.10
N GLY A 144 12.98 6.83 -3.65
CA GLY A 144 13.11 7.15 -5.06
C GLY A 144 14.53 7.12 -5.63
N PRO A 145 14.69 7.25 -6.94
CA PRO A 145 13.64 7.75 -7.86
C PRO A 145 12.75 6.64 -8.46
N GLY A 146 11.48 6.97 -8.73
CA GLY A 146 10.54 6.10 -9.45
C GLY A 146 9.08 6.26 -9.00
N HIS A 147 8.19 5.46 -9.58
CA HIS A 147 6.76 5.50 -9.31
C HIS A 147 6.33 4.43 -8.31
N ALA A 148 5.37 4.79 -7.45
CA ALA A 148 4.64 3.87 -6.59
C ALA A 148 3.14 4.12 -6.71
N ALA A 149 2.36 3.04 -6.57
CA ALA A 149 0.91 3.09 -6.48
C ALA A 149 0.47 2.53 -5.14
N LEU A 150 -0.43 3.23 -4.49
CA LEU A 150 -1.09 2.82 -3.26
C LEU A 150 -2.60 2.83 -3.44
N THR A 151 -3.29 2.19 -2.53
CA THR A 151 -4.75 2.12 -2.53
C THR A 151 -5.33 2.80 -1.30
N THR A 152 -6.55 3.34 -1.46
CA THR A 152 -7.27 4.01 -0.38
C THR A 152 -8.76 3.67 -0.41
N HIS A 153 -9.37 3.48 0.72
CA HIS A 153 -10.82 3.47 0.83
C HIS A 153 -11.36 4.90 0.75
N GLY A 154 -11.84 5.30 -0.44
CA GLY A 154 -12.33 6.66 -0.68
C GLY A 154 -11.22 7.65 -1.01
N ASP A 155 -11.49 8.94 -0.86
CA ASP A 155 -10.52 10.01 -1.11
C ASP A 155 -9.74 10.29 0.18
N PRO A 156 -8.40 10.18 0.16
CA PRO A 156 -7.59 10.40 1.34
C PRO A 156 -7.45 11.90 1.63
N ILE A 157 -7.11 12.21 2.86
CA ILE A 157 -6.61 13.53 3.27
C ILE A 157 -5.14 13.43 3.64
N VAL A 158 -4.41 14.53 3.47
CA VAL A 158 -3.03 14.66 3.90
C VAL A 158 -2.98 15.65 5.05
N VAL A 159 -2.41 15.23 6.16
CA VAL A 159 -2.27 16.05 7.37
C VAL A 159 -0.80 16.19 7.76
N GLU A 160 -0.47 17.29 8.40
CA GLU A 160 0.89 17.56 8.84
C GLU A 160 1.05 17.26 10.34
N PRO A 161 2.23 16.74 10.78
CA PRO A 161 2.55 16.65 12.20
C PRO A 161 2.55 18.02 12.91
N PRO A 162 2.25 18.10 14.22
CA PRO A 162 1.92 16.97 15.09
C PRO A 162 0.49 16.48 14.91
N VAL A 163 0.31 15.18 14.75
CA VAL A 163 -1.00 14.57 14.54
C VAL A 163 -1.06 13.18 15.18
N ALA A 164 -2.23 12.79 15.65
CA ALA A 164 -2.54 11.42 16.04
C ALA A 164 -3.59 10.85 15.08
N THR A 165 -3.39 9.61 14.64
CA THR A 165 -4.25 8.92 13.69
C THR A 165 -4.62 7.52 14.20
N ASP A 166 -5.72 6.99 13.70
CA ASP A 166 -6.05 5.58 13.86
C ASP A 166 -5.12 4.74 12.94
N PRO A 167 -4.51 3.65 13.43
CA PRO A 167 -3.65 2.78 12.63
C PRO A 167 -4.33 2.21 11.39
N GLY A 168 -5.61 1.79 11.49
CA GLY A 168 -6.39 1.23 10.39
C GLY A 168 -6.82 2.27 9.35
N ALA A 169 -6.77 3.56 9.68
CA ALA A 169 -7.03 4.66 8.76
C ALA A 169 -5.74 5.30 8.20
N THR A 170 -4.57 4.92 8.70
CA THR A 170 -3.28 5.48 8.27
C THR A 170 -2.72 4.72 7.09
N VAL A 171 -2.73 5.35 5.93
CA VAL A 171 -2.29 4.75 4.65
C VAL A 171 -0.79 4.88 4.43
N ALA A 172 -0.23 6.07 4.64
CA ALA A 172 1.17 6.33 4.36
C ALA A 172 1.68 7.57 5.11
N TRP A 173 3.01 7.71 5.21
CA TRP A 173 3.66 8.89 5.78
C TRP A 173 5.06 9.08 5.20
N GLY A 174 5.57 10.29 5.29
CA GLY A 174 6.92 10.65 4.87
C GLY A 174 7.49 11.81 5.67
N GLY A 175 8.82 11.83 5.87
CA GLY A 175 9.52 12.87 6.64
C GLY A 175 9.21 12.88 8.14
N THR A 176 8.54 11.85 8.64
CA THR A 176 8.16 11.66 10.05
C THR A 176 8.05 10.16 10.34
N SER A 177 7.99 9.77 11.61
CA SER A 177 7.80 8.38 12.04
C SER A 177 6.80 8.32 13.19
N PRO A 178 5.92 7.30 13.22
CA PRO A 178 4.94 7.16 14.26
C PRO A 178 5.53 6.54 15.54
N GLU A 179 4.97 6.96 16.68
CA GLU A 179 5.01 6.19 17.93
C GLU A 179 3.61 5.61 18.15
N VAL A 180 3.52 4.28 18.38
CA VAL A 180 2.23 3.62 18.63
C VAL A 180 1.95 3.63 20.12
N GLU A 181 0.85 4.26 20.52
CA GLU A 181 0.40 4.33 21.91
C GLU A 181 -0.88 3.55 22.12
N VAL A 182 -0.97 2.92 23.30
CA VAL A 182 -2.20 2.27 23.77
C VAL A 182 -2.97 3.29 24.62
N ASN A 183 -4.10 3.75 24.13
CA ASN A 183 -4.97 4.65 24.89
C ASN A 183 -5.64 3.90 26.05
N ARG A 184 -5.04 3.96 27.25
CA ARG A 184 -5.60 3.40 28.49
C ARG A 184 -6.29 4.52 29.29
N SER A 185 -7.47 4.92 28.88
CA SER A 185 -8.28 5.83 29.69
C SER A 185 -8.83 5.11 30.93
N LEU A 186 -8.78 5.77 32.09
CA LEU A 186 -9.42 5.25 33.31
C LEU A 186 -10.95 5.10 33.16
N SER A 187 -11.57 5.76 32.16
CA SER A 187 -12.98 5.61 31.79
C SER A 187 -13.29 4.24 31.15
N ASP A 188 -12.30 3.59 30.55
CA ASP A 188 -12.48 2.26 29.93
C ASP A 188 -12.71 1.16 30.99
N MET A 189 -12.33 1.43 32.24
CA MET A 189 -12.65 0.56 33.39
C MET A 189 -14.14 0.59 33.80
N VAL A 190 -14.95 1.52 33.26
CA VAL A 190 -16.35 1.74 33.65
C VAL A 190 -17.33 1.44 32.49
N GLY A 191 -16.87 0.73 31.43
CA GLY A 191 -17.77 0.21 30.39
C GLY A 191 -18.20 1.19 29.30
N GLN A 192 -17.50 2.31 29.13
CA GLN A 192 -17.62 3.18 27.98
C GLN A 192 -16.33 3.11 27.16
N GLU A 193 -16.20 2.06 26.34
CA GLU A 193 -15.11 1.96 25.36
C GLU A 193 -15.36 2.99 24.26
N SER A 194 -14.37 3.87 24.00
CA SER A 194 -14.41 4.81 22.87
C SER A 194 -14.19 4.10 21.52
N GLY A 195 -13.75 2.85 21.54
CA GLY A 195 -13.35 2.11 20.33
C GLY A 195 -11.90 2.34 19.93
N GLU A 196 -11.34 3.49 20.26
CA GLU A 196 -9.98 3.93 19.87
C GLU A 196 -8.92 3.38 20.84
N ARG A 197 -8.58 2.12 20.70
CA ARG A 197 -7.60 1.45 21.58
C ARG A 197 -6.15 1.79 21.28
N TYR A 198 -5.86 2.03 20.01
CA TYR A 198 -4.51 2.28 19.50
C TYR A 198 -4.48 3.57 18.72
N GLN A 199 -3.41 4.34 18.87
CA GLN A 199 -3.19 5.56 18.11
C GLN A 199 -1.73 5.60 17.63
N MET A 200 -1.52 6.10 16.42
CA MET A 200 -0.21 6.43 15.87
C MET A 200 0.02 7.92 16.08
N HIS A 201 1.00 8.27 16.88
CA HIS A 201 1.39 9.65 17.15
C HIS A 201 2.60 10.03 16.30
N PHE A 202 2.40 11.00 15.44
CA PHE A 202 3.44 11.61 14.63
C PHE A 202 3.84 12.93 15.25
N ALA A 203 5.02 12.94 15.89
CA ALA A 203 5.57 14.13 16.54
C ALA A 203 6.36 14.99 15.53
N GLY A 204 6.71 16.21 15.97
CA GLY A 204 7.51 17.13 15.16
C GLY A 204 6.66 18.16 14.41
N SER A 205 7.28 18.82 13.41
CA SER A 205 6.66 19.91 12.65
C SER A 205 6.97 19.80 11.15
N SER A 206 7.40 18.63 10.71
CA SER A 206 7.72 18.36 9.31
C SER A 206 7.22 16.99 8.90
N GLY A 207 7.07 16.78 7.60
CA GLY A 207 6.55 15.56 7.03
C GLY A 207 5.04 15.64 6.76
N PHE A 208 4.48 14.52 6.39
CA PHE A 208 3.06 14.38 6.08
C PHE A 208 2.56 12.99 6.48
N VAL A 209 1.25 12.88 6.70
CA VAL A 209 0.54 11.62 6.96
C VAL A 209 -0.69 11.56 6.07
N VAL A 210 -0.85 10.47 5.35
CA VAL A 210 -2.01 10.20 4.48
C VAL A 210 -3.00 9.34 5.25
N VAL A 211 -4.23 9.83 5.35
CA VAL A 211 -5.30 9.17 6.12
C VAL A 211 -6.52 8.96 5.23
N GLN A 212 -7.10 7.78 5.28
CA GLN A 212 -8.32 7.43 4.54
C GLN A 212 -9.58 7.51 5.41
N PRO A 213 -10.79 7.75 4.81
CA PRO A 213 -12.03 7.93 5.57
C PRO A 213 -12.66 6.62 6.08
N ARG A 214 -11.91 5.52 6.07
CA ARG A 214 -12.35 4.20 6.54
C ARG A 214 -11.20 3.51 7.26
N GLU A 215 -11.48 2.95 8.42
CA GLU A 215 -10.56 2.06 9.13
C GLU A 215 -10.54 0.67 8.46
N GLU A 216 -9.35 0.15 8.26
CA GLU A 216 -9.15 -1.27 7.95
C GLU A 216 -9.04 -2.03 9.27
N HIS A 217 -9.91 -3.00 9.42
CA HIS A 217 -9.87 -3.89 10.57
C HIS A 217 -8.94 -5.06 10.25
N ALA A 218 -7.92 -5.22 11.08
CA ALA A 218 -7.03 -6.38 11.08
C ALA A 218 -7.75 -7.65 11.55
#